data_c27d87a57d0b9a37810c1abbc19b2a0f
#
_entry.id   c27d87a57d0b9a37810c1abbc19b2a0f
#
_cell.length_a   1.000
_cell.length_b   1.000
_cell.length_c   1.000
_cell.angle_alpha   90.00
_cell.angle_beta   90.00
_cell.angle_gamma   90.00
#
_symmetry.space_group_name_H-M   'P 1'
#
loop_
_entity.id
_entity.type
_entity.pdbx_description
1 polymer ?
#
loop_
_entity_poly.entity_id
_entity_poly.type
_entity_poly.pdbx_seq_one_letter_code
_entity_poly.pdbx_strand_id
1 'polypeptide(L)'
;MNNIFRIKKEERLFALITLIVIIAFNVLMITYYFDDFGKPKAGFWTLFTKNFQISGFDPYTYLTLSKWKVYYTEYRHPMLPFFLYPFSLLNGWLIELTSRNWATTIVAVMMTFFSTYSTLFFRRIFREVMQLKAIDSNVLTAMLFSFAYVLLVTFVDDHFGMSLFFLSMTLYLAGKQQQEHRSMPWWQTALLFFFTAGITLSNGAKTFLAALFTNGKKLFRPKYLALGIILPTLLIGAAGIYQNKAFIIPNRLEGERLVAQKAAKDSTFRAKMEQKQKHDKAIAGKNIQKRGMLSWADMSISRSESLVENVFGESLILHREHLLEDIHSHRPIFVKYQTPVPYIIEGIIVILLCMGFWMGRRSAFLWLTASWVACDAFIHLVMGFGLNEVYIMAAHWAFIIPICIGYIIRNCKEKYLPYLRGGLAIITIFLFFYNSTLIFEYLTR
;
A
#
# COMPACT_ATOMS: atom_id res chain seq x y z
N MET A 1 -20.48 -20.69 3.96
CA MET A 1 -19.43 -19.90 3.29
C MET A 1 -18.24 -20.82 3.02
N ASN A 2 -17.90 -21.05 1.75
CA ASN A 2 -16.64 -21.72 1.46
C ASN A 2 -15.51 -20.88 2.04
N ASN A 3 -14.57 -21.53 2.72
CA ASN A 3 -13.42 -20.86 3.33
C ASN A 3 -12.61 -20.09 2.24
N ILE A 4 -12.71 -18.75 2.24
CA ILE A 4 -12.06 -17.90 1.24
C ILE A 4 -10.53 -17.98 1.30
N PHE A 5 -9.98 -18.44 2.41
CA PHE A 5 -8.54 -18.66 2.60
C PHE A 5 -8.07 -20.04 2.14
N ARG A 6 -9.00 -20.94 1.74
CA ARG A 6 -8.60 -22.25 1.19
C ARG A 6 -7.99 -22.07 -0.19
N ILE A 7 -6.74 -22.53 -0.38
CA ILE A 7 -6.07 -22.55 -1.68
C ILE A 7 -6.65 -23.68 -2.52
N LYS A 8 -7.25 -23.34 -3.67
CA LYS A 8 -7.85 -24.29 -4.59
C LYS A 8 -6.78 -25.10 -5.33
N LYS A 9 -7.11 -26.31 -5.82
CA LYS A 9 -6.14 -27.15 -6.55
C LYS A 9 -5.49 -26.43 -7.71
N GLU A 10 -6.27 -25.68 -8.49
CA GLU A 10 -5.82 -24.90 -9.66
C GLU A 10 -4.96 -23.68 -9.32
N GLU A 11 -4.91 -23.27 -8.05
CA GLU A 11 -4.14 -22.13 -7.56
C GLU A 11 -2.79 -22.51 -6.97
N ARG A 12 -2.59 -23.81 -6.64
CA ARG A 12 -1.46 -24.27 -5.82
C ARG A 12 -0.10 -23.92 -6.41
N LEU A 13 0.09 -24.20 -7.71
CA LEU A 13 1.35 -23.89 -8.38
C LEU A 13 1.61 -22.38 -8.40
N PHE A 14 0.60 -21.58 -8.74
CA PHE A 14 0.71 -20.12 -8.74
C PHE A 14 0.99 -19.61 -7.33
N ALA A 15 0.26 -20.09 -6.32
CA ALA A 15 0.47 -19.73 -4.92
C ALA A 15 1.88 -20.09 -4.43
N LEU A 16 2.41 -21.25 -4.82
CA LEU A 16 3.77 -21.66 -4.45
C LEU A 16 4.83 -20.75 -5.08
N ILE A 17 4.70 -20.46 -6.37
CA ILE A 17 5.65 -19.57 -7.07
C ILE A 17 5.63 -18.18 -6.45
N THR A 18 4.45 -17.59 -6.25
CA THR A 18 4.34 -16.24 -5.65
C THR A 18 4.84 -16.24 -4.21
N LEU A 19 4.55 -17.27 -3.42
CA LEU A 19 5.07 -17.42 -2.06
C LEU A 19 6.60 -17.44 -2.03
N ILE A 20 7.24 -18.21 -2.91
CA ILE A 20 8.71 -18.29 -3.00
C ILE A 20 9.30 -16.91 -3.36
N VAL A 21 8.73 -16.22 -4.34
CA VAL A 21 9.19 -14.88 -4.73
C VAL A 21 9.05 -13.87 -3.58
N ILE A 22 7.89 -13.86 -2.92
CA ILE A 22 7.65 -12.96 -1.78
C ILE A 22 8.61 -13.28 -0.62
N ILE A 23 8.82 -14.54 -0.29
CA ILE A 23 9.79 -14.96 0.74
C ILE A 23 11.21 -14.48 0.36
N ALA A 24 11.61 -14.62 -0.91
CA ALA A 24 12.94 -14.19 -1.34
C ALA A 24 13.17 -12.70 -1.08
N PHE A 25 12.23 -11.82 -1.42
CA PHE A 25 12.33 -10.38 -1.13
C PHE A 25 12.31 -10.08 0.38
N ASN A 26 11.47 -10.78 1.15
CA ASN A 26 11.45 -10.63 2.61
C ASN A 26 12.77 -11.09 3.26
N VAL A 27 13.39 -12.15 2.74
CA VAL A 27 14.72 -12.60 3.20
C VAL A 27 15.80 -11.57 2.87
N LEU A 28 15.79 -10.99 1.66
CA LEU A 28 16.70 -9.89 1.29
C LEU A 28 16.54 -8.71 2.25
N MET A 29 15.30 -8.32 2.55
CA MET A 29 14.99 -7.22 3.47
C MET A 29 15.51 -7.51 4.90
N ILE A 30 15.25 -8.72 5.42
CA ILE A 30 15.78 -9.14 6.72
C ILE A 30 17.32 -9.09 6.71
N THR A 31 17.95 -9.61 5.67
CA THR A 31 19.42 -9.68 5.57
C THR A 31 20.04 -8.29 5.55
N TYR A 32 19.46 -7.37 4.80
CA TYR A 32 19.93 -5.98 4.70
C TYR A 32 19.91 -5.24 6.05
N TYR A 33 18.84 -5.44 6.83
CA TYR A 33 18.69 -4.77 8.13
C TYR A 33 19.09 -5.64 9.33
N PHE A 34 19.71 -6.81 9.09
CA PHE A 34 19.93 -7.83 10.13
C PHE A 34 20.71 -7.33 11.35
N ASP A 35 21.86 -6.71 11.12
CA ASP A 35 22.77 -6.32 12.20
C ASP A 35 22.22 -5.15 13.01
N ASP A 36 21.61 -4.18 12.35
CA ASP A 36 21.10 -2.99 13.02
C ASP A 36 19.78 -3.26 13.73
N PHE A 37 18.81 -3.85 13.05
CA PHE A 37 17.44 -4.01 13.58
C PHE A 37 17.30 -5.19 14.54
N GLY A 38 18.28 -6.08 14.60
CA GLY A 38 18.36 -7.18 15.58
C GLY A 38 18.80 -6.76 16.98
N LYS A 39 19.20 -5.51 17.23
CA LYS A 39 19.66 -5.02 18.53
C LYS A 39 18.50 -4.98 19.54
N PRO A 40 18.63 -5.69 20.71
CA PRO A 40 17.51 -5.81 21.68
C PRO A 40 17.34 -4.59 22.57
N LYS A 41 18.42 -3.79 22.74
CA LYS A 41 18.45 -2.61 23.61
C LYS A 41 19.12 -1.48 22.84
N ALA A 42 18.33 -0.60 22.27
CA ALA A 42 18.80 0.59 21.57
C ALA A 42 17.79 1.72 21.72
N GLY A 43 18.19 2.94 21.40
CA GLY A 43 17.25 4.02 21.17
C GLY A 43 16.49 3.73 19.87
N PHE A 44 15.44 2.91 19.93
CA PHE A 44 14.76 2.35 18.75
C PHE A 44 14.33 3.42 17.75
N TRP A 45 13.83 4.56 18.20
CA TRP A 45 13.52 5.67 17.31
C TRP A 45 14.73 6.03 16.43
N THR A 46 15.86 6.36 17.06
CA THR A 46 17.06 6.75 16.30
C THR A 46 17.59 5.61 15.44
N LEU A 47 17.57 4.37 15.94
CA LEU A 47 18.02 3.19 15.22
C LEU A 47 17.26 3.01 13.91
N PHE A 48 15.93 2.94 13.98
CA PHE A 48 15.10 2.66 12.82
C PHE A 48 15.02 3.85 11.87
N THR A 49 14.82 5.08 12.36
CA THR A 49 14.71 6.26 11.49
C THR A 49 16.02 6.68 10.81
N LYS A 50 17.17 6.26 11.33
CA LYS A 50 18.46 6.53 10.65
C LYS A 50 18.82 5.47 9.62
N ASN A 51 18.48 4.22 9.90
CA ASN A 51 18.95 3.10 9.10
C ASN A 51 17.90 2.60 8.11
N PHE A 52 16.60 2.88 8.33
CA PHE A 52 15.57 2.57 7.36
C PHE A 52 15.59 3.62 6.24
N GLN A 53 15.89 3.17 5.03
CA GLN A 53 16.05 4.03 3.86
C GLN A 53 15.43 3.33 2.64
N ILE A 54 14.10 3.23 2.63
CA ILE A 54 13.36 2.73 1.46
C ILE A 54 12.30 3.75 1.12
N SER A 55 12.65 4.69 0.24
CA SER A 55 11.75 5.70 -0.29
C SER A 55 10.99 6.46 0.83
N GLY A 56 9.72 6.80 0.60
CA GLY A 56 8.86 7.45 1.59
C GLY A 56 8.14 6.49 2.55
N PHE A 57 8.55 5.22 2.62
CA PHE A 57 7.98 4.28 3.59
C PHE A 57 8.49 4.54 5.00
N ASP A 58 7.59 4.46 5.98
CA ASP A 58 7.89 4.69 7.38
C ASP A 58 8.25 3.39 8.13
N PRO A 59 9.31 3.37 8.98
CA PRO A 59 9.69 2.20 9.77
C PRO A 59 8.82 2.02 11.04
N TYR A 60 7.61 2.54 11.06
CA TYR A 60 6.80 2.64 12.27
C TYR A 60 6.29 1.28 12.76
N THR A 61 6.11 0.30 11.87
CA THR A 61 5.75 -1.05 12.32
C THR A 61 6.90 -1.70 13.09
N TYR A 62 8.13 -1.61 12.60
CA TYR A 62 9.30 -2.12 13.34
C TYR A 62 9.45 -1.45 14.70
N LEU A 63 9.28 -0.13 14.77
CA LEU A 63 9.32 0.63 16.02
C LEU A 63 8.24 0.17 17.01
N THR A 64 7.00 0.03 16.53
CA THR A 64 5.86 -0.37 17.36
C THR A 64 6.02 -1.79 17.90
N LEU A 65 6.58 -2.71 17.11
CA LEU A 65 6.85 -4.08 17.52
C LEU A 65 8.03 -4.17 18.49
N SER A 66 9.06 -3.33 18.33
CA SER A 66 10.28 -3.37 19.15
C SER A 66 10.07 -2.77 20.54
N LYS A 67 9.29 -1.72 20.62
CA LYS A 67 8.87 -1.09 21.86
C LYS A 67 7.47 -0.53 21.65
N TRP A 68 6.51 -0.99 22.45
CA TRP A 68 5.14 -0.50 22.34
C TRP A 68 5.09 1.03 22.49
N LYS A 69 5.31 1.72 21.37
CA LYS A 69 5.11 3.17 21.18
C LYS A 69 4.41 3.38 19.85
N VAL A 70 3.39 4.21 19.85
CA VAL A 70 2.56 4.50 18.67
C VAL A 70 3.10 5.74 17.99
N TYR A 71 3.48 5.59 16.73
CA TYR A 71 3.98 6.67 15.86
C TYR A 71 3.01 6.98 14.70
N TYR A 72 2.14 6.05 14.36
CA TYR A 72 1.09 6.27 13.37
C TYR A 72 0.10 7.32 13.83
N THR A 73 -0.30 8.22 12.93
CA THR A 73 -1.27 9.27 13.22
C THR A 73 -2.68 8.70 13.30
N GLU A 74 -3.42 9.02 14.37
CA GLU A 74 -4.75 8.46 14.66
C GLU A 74 -5.80 8.77 13.60
N TYR A 75 -5.71 9.93 12.95
CA TYR A 75 -6.65 10.33 11.89
C TYR A 75 -6.36 9.66 10.54
N ARG A 76 -5.20 8.98 10.40
CA ARG A 76 -4.87 8.18 9.20
C ARG A 76 -4.98 6.69 9.47
N HIS A 77 -4.53 6.24 10.64
CA HIS A 77 -4.36 4.84 11.02
C HIS A 77 -4.95 4.54 12.40
N PRO A 78 -6.29 4.73 12.60
CA PRO A 78 -6.89 4.75 13.93
C PRO A 78 -6.84 3.41 14.69
N MET A 79 -6.76 2.27 13.98
CA MET A 79 -6.73 0.94 14.59
C MET A 79 -5.42 0.19 14.36
N LEU A 80 -4.54 0.68 13.47
CA LEU A 80 -3.33 -0.04 13.08
C LEU A 80 -2.45 -0.43 14.28
N PRO A 81 -2.14 0.44 15.24
CA PRO A 81 -1.36 0.05 16.42
C PRO A 81 -2.00 -1.10 17.19
N PHE A 82 -3.33 -1.09 17.35
CA PHE A 82 -4.03 -2.15 18.08
C PHE A 82 -3.93 -3.50 17.38
N PHE A 83 -3.94 -3.53 16.05
CA PHE A 83 -3.69 -4.75 15.27
C PHE A 83 -2.25 -5.24 15.41
N LEU A 84 -1.29 -4.33 15.64
CA LEU A 84 0.12 -4.64 15.85
C LEU A 84 0.44 -5.06 17.29
N TYR A 85 -0.42 -4.76 18.28
CA TYR A 85 -0.16 -5.01 19.71
C TYR A 85 0.18 -6.45 20.04
N PRO A 86 -0.55 -7.48 19.56
CA PRO A 86 -0.20 -8.88 19.82
C PRO A 86 1.20 -9.25 19.34
N PHE A 87 1.63 -8.69 18.21
CA PHE A 87 2.96 -8.91 17.65
C PHE A 87 4.06 -8.18 18.43
N SER A 88 3.74 -7.03 19.02
CA SER A 88 4.65 -6.34 19.95
C SER A 88 4.88 -7.15 21.21
N LEU A 89 3.83 -7.78 21.78
CA LEU A 89 3.96 -8.70 22.92
C LEU A 89 4.81 -9.92 22.56
N LEU A 90 4.56 -10.52 21.39
CA LEU A 90 5.36 -11.65 20.89
C LEU A 90 6.84 -11.26 20.75
N ASN A 91 7.13 -10.10 20.15
CA ASN A 91 8.50 -9.64 19.99
C ASN A 91 9.17 -9.36 21.33
N GLY A 92 8.46 -8.75 22.29
CA GLY A 92 8.95 -8.53 23.66
C GLY A 92 9.37 -9.85 24.32
N TRP A 93 8.52 -10.87 24.26
CA TRP A 93 8.83 -12.22 24.77
C TRP A 93 10.04 -12.84 24.06
N LEU A 94 10.15 -12.72 22.74
CA LEU A 94 11.28 -13.23 21.97
C LEU A 94 12.59 -12.49 22.31
N ILE A 95 12.53 -11.18 22.58
CA ILE A 95 13.71 -10.40 23.01
C ILE A 95 14.20 -10.91 24.37
N GLU A 96 13.30 -11.14 25.32
CA GLU A 96 13.65 -11.68 26.64
C GLU A 96 14.29 -13.06 26.53
N LEU A 97 13.74 -13.91 25.67
CA LEU A 97 14.22 -15.30 25.48
C LEU A 97 15.57 -15.37 24.76
N THR A 98 15.77 -14.55 23.70
CA THR A 98 16.89 -14.73 22.76
C THR A 98 17.91 -13.58 22.81
N SER A 99 17.65 -12.53 23.58
CA SER A 99 18.42 -11.29 23.57
C SER A 99 18.55 -10.65 22.17
N ARG A 100 17.57 -10.87 21.29
CA ARG A 100 17.52 -10.36 19.93
C ARG A 100 16.16 -9.78 19.60
N ASN A 101 16.14 -8.67 18.84
CA ASN A 101 14.91 -8.08 18.31
C ASN A 101 14.48 -8.81 17.02
N TRP A 102 13.28 -9.38 17.03
CA TRP A 102 12.69 -10.15 15.92
C TRP A 102 11.68 -9.36 15.10
N ALA A 103 11.60 -8.02 15.29
CA ALA A 103 10.60 -7.20 14.63
C ALA A 103 10.62 -7.36 13.09
N THR A 104 11.80 -7.37 12.46
CA THR A 104 11.95 -7.57 11.01
C THR A 104 11.43 -8.92 10.54
N THR A 105 11.72 -10.00 11.29
CA THR A 105 11.25 -11.35 10.97
C THR A 105 9.73 -11.48 11.15
N ILE A 106 9.17 -10.92 12.22
CA ILE A 106 7.72 -10.93 12.46
C ILE A 106 7.00 -10.19 11.33
N VAL A 107 7.49 -9.01 10.95
CA VAL A 107 6.93 -8.24 9.83
C VAL A 107 7.05 -9.02 8.52
N ALA A 108 8.19 -9.66 8.25
CA ALA A 108 8.38 -10.48 7.04
C ALA A 108 7.35 -11.61 6.96
N VAL A 109 7.05 -12.29 8.06
CA VAL A 109 6.00 -13.33 8.11
C VAL A 109 4.62 -12.72 7.84
N MET A 110 4.32 -11.55 8.46
CA MET A 110 3.06 -10.85 8.23
C MET A 110 2.91 -10.43 6.76
N MET A 111 3.95 -9.79 6.17
CA MET A 111 3.93 -9.34 4.78
C MET A 111 3.85 -10.51 3.81
N THR A 112 4.54 -11.63 4.09
CA THR A 112 4.44 -12.87 3.31
C THR A 112 3.00 -13.38 3.29
N PHE A 113 2.32 -13.42 4.43
CA PHE A 113 0.91 -13.82 4.51
C PHE A 113 0.00 -12.87 3.72
N PHE A 114 0.06 -11.57 4.00
CA PHE A 114 -0.81 -10.58 3.38
C PHE A 114 -0.61 -10.53 1.86
N SER A 115 0.63 -10.53 1.41
CA SER A 115 0.96 -10.42 -0.02
C SER A 115 0.58 -11.68 -0.80
N THR A 116 0.84 -12.87 -0.24
CA THR A 116 0.43 -14.13 -0.88
C THR A 116 -1.08 -14.19 -1.07
N TYR A 117 -1.87 -13.81 -0.05
CA TYR A 117 -3.32 -13.79 -0.21
C TYR A 117 -3.80 -12.66 -1.10
N SER A 118 -3.12 -11.51 -1.15
CA SER A 118 -3.44 -10.45 -2.10
C SER A 118 -3.28 -10.95 -3.55
N THR A 119 -2.19 -11.68 -3.87
CA THR A 119 -2.01 -12.28 -5.19
C THR A 119 -3.12 -13.28 -5.52
N LEU A 120 -3.53 -14.11 -4.56
CA LEU A 120 -4.62 -15.06 -4.75
C LEU A 120 -5.97 -14.37 -4.95
N PHE A 121 -6.28 -13.30 -4.22
CA PHE A 121 -7.52 -12.55 -4.40
C PHE A 121 -7.56 -11.86 -5.76
N PHE A 122 -6.46 -11.24 -6.23
CA PHE A 122 -6.42 -10.65 -7.57
C PHE A 122 -6.54 -11.74 -8.66
N ARG A 123 -5.84 -12.87 -8.52
CA ARG A 123 -6.02 -13.99 -9.44
C ARG A 123 -7.47 -14.47 -9.50
N ARG A 124 -8.16 -14.54 -8.35
CA ARG A 124 -9.58 -14.91 -8.28
C ARG A 124 -10.49 -13.84 -8.87
N ILE A 125 -10.16 -12.56 -8.73
CA ILE A 125 -10.87 -11.48 -9.43
C ILE A 125 -10.84 -11.73 -10.94
N PHE A 126 -9.67 -11.96 -11.51
CA PHE A 126 -9.54 -12.25 -12.94
C PHE A 126 -10.22 -13.57 -13.34
N ARG A 127 -10.04 -14.61 -12.55
CA ARG A 127 -10.52 -15.96 -12.87
C ARG A 127 -12.03 -16.14 -12.65
N GLU A 128 -12.54 -15.65 -11.54
CA GLU A 128 -13.90 -15.94 -11.07
C GLU A 128 -14.86 -14.78 -11.27
N VAL A 129 -14.43 -13.52 -11.08
CA VAL A 129 -15.28 -12.34 -11.28
C VAL A 129 -15.32 -11.95 -12.76
N MET A 130 -14.13 -11.85 -13.39
CA MET A 130 -14.03 -11.49 -14.81
C MET A 130 -14.11 -12.68 -15.75
N GLN A 131 -14.08 -13.93 -15.25
CA GLN A 131 -14.22 -15.18 -15.99
C GLN A 131 -13.14 -15.38 -17.07
N LEU A 132 -11.91 -14.94 -16.82
CA LEU A 132 -10.77 -15.12 -17.72
C LEU A 132 -10.20 -16.54 -17.61
N LYS A 133 -9.44 -16.97 -18.64
CA LYS A 133 -8.67 -18.23 -18.59
C LYS A 133 -7.58 -18.16 -17.51
N ALA A 134 -7.15 -19.31 -17.00
CA ALA A 134 -6.15 -19.37 -15.92
C ALA A 134 -4.83 -18.67 -16.30
N ILE A 135 -4.38 -18.83 -17.55
CA ILE A 135 -3.16 -18.18 -18.05
C ILE A 135 -3.27 -16.67 -18.00
N ASP A 136 -4.40 -16.10 -18.44
CA ASP A 136 -4.65 -14.67 -18.44
C ASP A 136 -4.70 -14.12 -17.01
N SER A 137 -5.36 -14.86 -16.11
CA SER A 137 -5.45 -14.50 -14.70
C SER A 137 -4.08 -14.49 -14.02
N ASN A 138 -3.22 -15.46 -14.36
CA ASN A 138 -1.85 -15.54 -13.84
C ASN A 138 -0.99 -14.38 -14.34
N VAL A 139 -1.04 -14.09 -15.66
CA VAL A 139 -0.25 -13.00 -16.28
C VAL A 139 -0.67 -11.64 -15.73
N LEU A 140 -1.99 -11.35 -15.64
CA LEU A 140 -2.48 -10.08 -15.10
C LEU A 140 -2.16 -9.89 -13.62
N THR A 141 -2.19 -10.98 -12.84
CA THR A 141 -1.77 -10.91 -11.44
C THR A 141 -0.27 -10.70 -11.33
N ALA A 142 0.53 -11.43 -12.08
CA ALA A 142 1.99 -11.23 -12.13
C ALA A 142 2.33 -9.80 -12.56
N MET A 143 1.65 -9.25 -13.57
CA MET A 143 1.84 -7.87 -14.01
C MET A 143 1.60 -6.87 -12.87
N LEU A 144 0.51 -7.01 -12.11
CA LEU A 144 0.23 -6.14 -10.97
C LEU A 144 1.35 -6.16 -9.93
N PHE A 145 1.81 -7.35 -9.56
CA PHE A 145 2.87 -7.52 -8.55
C PHE A 145 4.28 -7.33 -9.12
N SER A 146 4.41 -7.00 -10.42
CA SER A 146 5.65 -6.54 -11.05
C SER A 146 5.77 -5.01 -11.11
N PHE A 147 4.70 -4.27 -10.82
CA PHE A 147 4.76 -2.82 -10.66
C PHE A 147 5.62 -2.46 -9.46
N ALA A 148 6.50 -1.48 -9.61
CA ALA A 148 7.55 -1.16 -8.66
C ALA A 148 7.05 -1.07 -7.20
N TYR A 149 6.11 -0.17 -6.95
CA TYR A 149 5.64 0.04 -5.57
C TYR A 149 4.60 -0.97 -5.11
N VAL A 150 3.98 -1.73 -6.01
CA VAL A 150 3.18 -2.91 -5.62
C VAL A 150 4.09 -4.07 -5.19
N LEU A 151 5.26 -4.22 -5.82
CA LEU A 151 6.26 -5.20 -5.42
C LEU A 151 6.89 -4.81 -4.07
N LEU A 152 7.29 -3.54 -3.90
CA LEU A 152 7.89 -3.04 -2.66
C LEU A 152 6.99 -3.28 -1.43
N VAL A 153 5.69 -3.01 -1.51
CA VAL A 153 4.78 -3.23 -0.37
C VAL A 153 4.61 -4.69 0.02
N THR A 154 5.15 -5.66 -0.73
CA THR A 154 5.12 -7.07 -0.36
C THR A 154 6.14 -7.44 0.72
N PHE A 155 7.12 -6.56 1.00
CA PHE A 155 8.20 -6.83 1.95
C PHE A 155 8.63 -5.62 2.81
N VAL A 156 8.10 -4.41 2.57
CA VAL A 156 8.29 -3.26 3.48
C VAL A 156 7.33 -3.33 4.66
N ASP A 157 7.73 -2.77 5.79
CA ASP A 157 6.99 -2.83 7.05
C ASP A 157 5.80 -1.87 7.16
N ASP A 158 5.58 -1.03 6.18
CA ASP A 158 4.51 -0.03 6.20
C ASP A 158 3.11 -0.67 6.02
N HIS A 159 2.08 0.07 6.38
CA HIS A 159 0.67 -0.36 6.37
C HIS A 159 0.11 -0.72 4.97
N PHE A 160 0.79 -0.36 3.89
CA PHE A 160 0.30 -0.53 2.51
C PHE A 160 0.09 -2.01 2.13
N GLY A 161 0.96 -2.92 2.58
CA GLY A 161 0.79 -4.36 2.32
C GLY A 161 -0.47 -4.93 3.00
N MET A 162 -0.72 -4.50 4.24
CA MET A 162 -1.96 -4.85 4.95
C MET A 162 -3.19 -4.25 4.28
N SER A 163 -3.11 -2.98 3.85
CA SER A 163 -4.18 -2.31 3.12
C SER A 163 -4.51 -3.03 1.81
N LEU A 164 -3.49 -3.41 1.03
CA LEU A 164 -3.66 -4.15 -0.23
C LEU A 164 -4.39 -5.47 -0.02
N PHE A 165 -4.06 -6.20 1.05
CA PHE A 165 -4.73 -7.45 1.40
C PHE A 165 -6.22 -7.24 1.66
N PHE A 166 -6.60 -6.31 2.54
CA PHE A 166 -8.01 -6.09 2.85
C PHE A 166 -8.78 -5.46 1.69
N LEU A 167 -8.14 -4.61 0.88
CA LEU A 167 -8.74 -4.06 -0.34
C LEU A 167 -8.97 -5.15 -1.40
N SER A 168 -7.97 -5.99 -1.67
CA SER A 168 -8.10 -7.09 -2.63
C SER A 168 -9.18 -8.10 -2.22
N MET A 169 -9.25 -8.44 -0.93
CA MET A 169 -10.30 -9.28 -0.37
C MET A 169 -11.69 -8.64 -0.51
N THR A 170 -11.80 -7.36 -0.19
CA THR A 170 -13.07 -6.61 -0.31
C THR A 170 -13.53 -6.57 -1.77
N LEU A 171 -12.63 -6.26 -2.71
CA LEU A 171 -12.93 -6.17 -4.13
C LEU A 171 -13.34 -7.54 -4.71
N TYR A 172 -12.63 -8.61 -4.31
CA TYR A 172 -12.99 -9.97 -4.69
C TYR A 172 -14.39 -10.36 -4.21
N LEU A 173 -14.67 -10.13 -2.92
CA LEU A 173 -15.97 -10.47 -2.33
C LEU A 173 -17.11 -9.66 -2.95
N ALA A 174 -16.93 -8.35 -3.14
CA ALA A 174 -17.91 -7.49 -3.79
C ALA A 174 -18.14 -7.90 -5.25
N GLY A 175 -17.08 -8.11 -6.02
CA GLY A 175 -17.17 -8.55 -7.41
C GLY A 175 -17.84 -9.91 -7.56
N LYS A 176 -17.53 -10.86 -6.67
CA LYS A 176 -18.14 -12.18 -6.66
C LYS A 176 -19.64 -12.12 -6.37
N GLN A 177 -20.04 -11.30 -5.39
CA GLN A 177 -21.45 -11.11 -5.04
C GLN A 177 -22.23 -10.37 -6.14
N GLN A 178 -21.62 -9.37 -6.80
CA GLN A 178 -22.21 -8.74 -7.99
C GLN A 178 -22.46 -9.76 -9.10
N GLN A 179 -21.49 -10.61 -9.40
CA GLN A 179 -21.61 -11.65 -10.42
C GLN A 179 -22.70 -12.67 -10.10
N GLU A 180 -22.83 -13.04 -8.82
CA GLU A 180 -23.83 -14.00 -8.34
C GLU A 180 -25.20 -13.34 -8.05
N HIS A 181 -25.36 -12.04 -8.32
CA HIS A 181 -26.56 -11.25 -8.01
C HIS A 181 -26.98 -11.33 -6.54
N ARG A 182 -26.01 -11.47 -5.64
CA ARG A 182 -26.19 -11.53 -4.18
C ARG A 182 -25.88 -10.20 -3.52
N SER A 183 -26.55 -9.92 -2.41
CA SER A 183 -26.25 -8.77 -1.57
C SER A 183 -25.11 -9.11 -0.60
N MET A 184 -24.21 -8.17 -0.35
CA MET A 184 -23.22 -8.25 0.72
C MET A 184 -23.95 -8.12 2.07
N PRO A 185 -23.83 -9.08 3.00
CA PRO A 185 -24.50 -8.97 4.29
C PRO A 185 -23.84 -7.88 5.16
N TRP A 186 -24.63 -7.25 6.04
CA TRP A 186 -24.18 -6.14 6.87
C TRP A 186 -22.95 -6.50 7.74
N TRP A 187 -22.91 -7.69 8.30
CA TRP A 187 -21.77 -8.13 9.14
C TRP A 187 -20.44 -8.25 8.34
N GLN A 188 -20.53 -8.69 7.09
CA GLN A 188 -19.35 -8.74 6.19
C GLN A 188 -18.88 -7.34 5.86
N THR A 189 -19.79 -6.43 5.55
CA THR A 189 -19.48 -5.02 5.35
C THR A 189 -18.84 -4.42 6.61
N ALA A 190 -19.41 -4.67 7.78
CA ALA A 190 -18.89 -4.17 9.05
C ALA A 190 -17.44 -4.62 9.32
N LEU A 191 -17.16 -5.91 9.13
CA LEU A 191 -15.80 -6.45 9.31
C LEU A 191 -14.82 -5.87 8.29
N LEU A 192 -15.19 -5.84 7.00
CA LEU A 192 -14.32 -5.29 5.96
C LEU A 192 -14.09 -3.79 6.19
N PHE A 193 -15.13 -3.04 6.55
CA PHE A 193 -15.02 -1.61 6.86
C PHE A 193 -14.12 -1.38 8.09
N PHE A 194 -14.29 -2.17 9.15
CA PHE A 194 -13.48 -2.07 10.36
C PHE A 194 -11.99 -2.28 10.09
N PHE A 195 -11.63 -3.29 9.30
CA PHE A 195 -10.23 -3.54 8.97
C PHE A 195 -9.69 -2.53 7.95
N THR A 196 -10.42 -2.24 6.86
CA THR A 196 -9.91 -1.32 5.83
C THR A 196 -9.76 0.10 6.36
N ALA A 197 -10.80 0.65 7.00
CA ALA A 197 -10.78 1.99 7.58
C ALA A 197 -9.93 2.06 8.86
N GLY A 198 -9.86 0.98 9.62
CA GLY A 198 -9.03 0.89 10.81
C GLY A 198 -7.54 0.94 10.51
N ILE A 199 -7.09 0.32 9.42
CA ILE A 199 -5.71 0.36 8.96
C ILE A 199 -5.42 1.70 8.25
N THR A 200 -6.29 2.12 7.34
CA THR A 200 -6.17 3.38 6.61
C THR A 200 -7.56 3.99 6.44
N LEU A 201 -7.83 5.09 7.13
CA LEU A 201 -9.18 5.64 7.25
C LEU A 201 -9.86 5.89 5.90
N SER A 202 -9.11 6.42 4.91
CA SER A 202 -9.62 6.67 3.56
C SER A 202 -10.11 5.40 2.84
N ASN A 203 -9.57 4.23 3.16
CA ASN A 203 -10.00 2.96 2.57
C ASN A 203 -11.42 2.55 3.02
N GLY A 204 -11.95 3.13 4.11
CA GLY A 204 -13.35 2.97 4.49
C GLY A 204 -14.32 3.43 3.41
N ALA A 205 -14.00 4.52 2.70
CA ALA A 205 -14.82 4.99 1.56
C ALA A 205 -14.91 3.93 0.45
N LYS A 206 -13.81 3.21 0.19
CA LYS A 206 -13.77 2.13 -0.81
C LYS A 206 -14.66 0.95 -0.40
N THR A 207 -14.64 0.57 0.88
CA THR A 207 -15.52 -0.48 1.39
C THR A 207 -16.97 -0.06 1.39
N PHE A 208 -17.26 1.21 1.71
CA PHE A 208 -18.63 1.77 1.56
C PHE A 208 -19.11 1.68 0.11
N LEU A 209 -18.27 2.09 -0.85
CA LEU A 209 -18.58 1.99 -2.29
C LEU A 209 -18.76 0.54 -2.73
N ALA A 210 -17.94 -0.40 -2.24
CA ALA A 210 -18.14 -1.83 -2.51
C ALA A 210 -19.51 -2.32 -2.05
N ALA A 211 -19.92 -1.95 -0.84
CA ALA A 211 -21.24 -2.27 -0.33
C ALA A 211 -22.37 -1.57 -1.13
N LEU A 212 -22.17 -0.32 -1.56
CA LEU A 212 -23.12 0.44 -2.35
C LEU A 212 -23.32 -0.19 -3.73
N PHE A 213 -22.26 -0.49 -4.45
CA PHE A 213 -22.31 -1.12 -5.78
C PHE A 213 -22.88 -2.55 -5.74
N THR A 214 -22.73 -3.26 -4.60
CA THR A 214 -23.24 -4.63 -4.45
C THR A 214 -24.72 -4.64 -4.00
N ASN A 215 -25.10 -3.72 -3.11
CA ASN A 215 -26.44 -3.72 -2.47
C ASN A 215 -27.41 -2.67 -3.03
N GLY A 216 -26.89 -1.66 -3.73
CA GLY A 216 -27.69 -0.53 -4.20
C GLY A 216 -28.46 0.13 -3.04
N LYS A 217 -29.74 0.41 -3.25
CA LYS A 217 -30.61 1.06 -2.24
C LYS A 217 -30.76 0.26 -0.93
N LYS A 218 -30.46 -1.06 -0.92
CA LYS A 218 -30.55 -1.88 0.30
C LYS A 218 -29.49 -1.48 1.33
N LEU A 219 -28.37 -0.84 0.94
CA LEU A 219 -27.37 -0.27 1.83
C LEU A 219 -27.99 0.72 2.83
N PHE A 220 -28.94 1.54 2.39
CA PHE A 220 -29.56 2.59 3.19
C PHE A 220 -30.70 2.09 4.12
N ARG A 221 -30.96 0.79 4.18
CA ARG A 221 -31.88 0.25 5.20
C ARG A 221 -31.31 0.52 6.60
N PRO A 222 -32.12 1.01 7.57
CA PRO A 222 -31.63 1.48 8.88
C PRO A 222 -30.72 0.45 9.59
N LYS A 223 -31.15 -0.82 9.66
CA LYS A 223 -30.36 -1.89 10.28
C LYS A 223 -29.01 -2.11 9.59
N TYR A 224 -29.00 -2.09 8.24
CA TYR A 224 -27.76 -2.30 7.49
C TYR A 224 -26.79 -1.13 7.70
N LEU A 225 -27.28 0.10 7.56
CA LEU A 225 -26.47 1.30 7.72
C LEU A 225 -25.92 1.41 9.15
N ALA A 226 -26.78 1.17 10.16
CA ALA A 226 -26.41 1.24 11.56
C ALA A 226 -25.31 0.22 11.92
N LEU A 227 -25.50 -1.05 11.55
CA LEU A 227 -24.60 -2.13 11.95
C LEU A 227 -23.42 -2.32 10.99
N GLY A 228 -23.60 -2.05 9.69
CA GLY A 228 -22.58 -2.26 8.66
C GLY A 228 -21.57 -1.11 8.53
N ILE A 229 -22.00 0.12 8.82
CA ILE A 229 -21.20 1.34 8.61
C ILE A 229 -21.06 2.18 9.88
N ILE A 230 -22.18 2.60 10.49
CA ILE A 230 -22.13 3.56 11.61
C ILE A 230 -21.43 2.94 12.82
N LEU A 231 -21.82 1.72 13.21
CA LEU A 231 -21.20 1.05 14.38
C LEU A 231 -19.68 0.88 14.23
N PRO A 232 -19.13 0.30 13.13
CA PRO A 232 -17.68 0.23 12.98
C PRO A 232 -17.03 1.62 12.88
N THR A 233 -17.67 2.63 12.30
CA THR A 233 -17.17 4.01 12.29
C THR A 233 -17.03 4.57 13.70
N LEU A 234 -18.03 4.37 14.56
CA LEU A 234 -18.00 4.80 15.95
C LEU A 234 -16.88 4.09 16.76
N LEU A 235 -16.71 2.77 16.53
CA LEU A 235 -15.63 2.00 17.16
C LEU A 235 -14.25 2.49 16.73
N ILE A 236 -14.06 2.74 15.44
CA ILE A 236 -12.81 3.27 14.89
C ILE A 236 -12.55 4.69 15.42
N GLY A 237 -13.58 5.54 15.47
CA GLY A 237 -13.46 6.89 16.04
C GLY A 237 -13.10 6.88 17.52
N ALA A 238 -13.74 6.02 18.31
CA ALA A 238 -13.42 5.86 19.73
C ALA A 238 -11.99 5.36 19.94
N ALA A 239 -11.54 4.39 19.13
CA ALA A 239 -10.18 3.90 19.17
C ALA A 239 -9.15 4.98 18.78
N GLY A 240 -9.43 5.79 17.75
CA GLY A 240 -8.57 6.92 17.36
C GLY A 240 -8.47 7.96 18.47
N ILE A 241 -9.58 8.33 19.12
CA ILE A 241 -9.58 9.25 20.28
C ILE A 241 -8.76 8.66 21.42
N TYR A 242 -8.94 7.38 21.73
CA TYR A 242 -8.16 6.70 22.77
C TYR A 242 -6.67 6.66 22.42
N GLN A 243 -6.33 6.28 21.18
CA GLN A 243 -4.95 6.28 20.67
C GLN A 243 -4.29 7.65 20.82
N ASN A 244 -4.97 8.72 20.43
CA ASN A 244 -4.46 10.08 20.53
C ASN A 244 -4.16 10.46 21.99
N LYS A 245 -5.14 10.28 22.89
CA LYS A 245 -5.01 10.66 24.31
C LYS A 245 -4.02 9.79 25.08
N ALA A 246 -4.06 8.46 24.87
CA ALA A 246 -3.28 7.51 25.65
C ALA A 246 -1.83 7.36 25.17
N PHE A 247 -1.56 7.54 23.87
CA PHE A 247 -0.26 7.24 23.30
C PHE A 247 0.36 8.42 22.54
N ILE A 248 -0.36 9.07 21.61
CA ILE A 248 0.26 10.06 20.72
C ILE A 248 0.63 11.34 21.47
N ILE A 249 -0.29 11.92 22.23
CA ILE A 249 -0.02 13.13 23.01
C ILE A 249 1.13 12.91 24.01
N PRO A 250 1.12 11.87 24.86
CA PRO A 250 2.23 11.62 25.79
C PRO A 250 3.58 11.40 25.09
N ASN A 251 3.60 10.60 24.01
CA ASN A 251 4.83 10.36 23.23
C ASN A 251 5.39 11.64 22.62
N ARG A 252 4.52 12.49 22.07
CA ARG A 252 4.92 13.79 21.51
C ARG A 252 5.51 14.70 22.54
N LEU A 253 4.86 14.88 23.70
CA LEU A 253 5.33 15.74 24.80
C LEU A 253 6.67 15.22 25.35
N GLU A 254 6.83 13.91 25.51
CA GLU A 254 8.12 13.30 25.89
C GLU A 254 9.20 13.58 24.85
N GLY A 255 8.88 13.40 23.56
CA GLY A 255 9.81 13.69 22.44
C GLY A 255 10.24 15.15 22.40
N GLU A 256 9.29 16.09 22.48
CA GLU A 256 9.56 17.53 22.51
C GLU A 256 10.47 17.91 23.69
N ARG A 257 10.20 17.34 24.88
CA ARG A 257 11.04 17.55 26.06
C ARG A 257 12.47 17.05 25.88
N LEU A 258 12.63 15.82 25.34
CA LEU A 258 13.96 15.23 25.11
C LEU A 258 14.75 16.02 24.06
N VAL A 259 14.09 16.45 23.01
CA VAL A 259 14.68 17.29 21.95
C VAL A 259 15.11 18.63 22.51
N ALA A 260 14.26 19.30 23.29
CA ALA A 260 14.59 20.59 23.93
C ALA A 260 15.78 20.46 24.88
N GLN A 261 15.81 19.40 25.72
CA GLN A 261 16.93 19.13 26.61
C GLN A 261 18.26 18.90 25.85
N LYS A 262 18.21 18.17 24.73
CA LYS A 262 19.40 17.91 23.91
C LYS A 262 19.86 19.17 23.19
N ALA A 263 18.95 19.94 22.61
CA ALA A 263 19.26 21.19 21.93
C ALA A 263 19.86 22.25 22.88
N ALA A 264 19.46 22.26 24.17
CA ALA A 264 20.03 23.12 25.19
C ALA A 264 21.49 22.76 25.54
N LYS A 265 21.85 21.46 25.43
CA LYS A 265 23.18 20.96 25.81
C LYS A 265 24.15 20.83 24.62
N ASP A 266 23.65 20.73 23.40
CA ASP A 266 24.41 20.46 22.19
C ASP A 266 24.06 21.45 21.09
N SER A 267 24.96 22.41 20.88
CA SER A 267 24.81 23.47 19.85
C SER A 267 24.86 22.88 18.43
N THR A 268 25.65 21.83 18.20
CA THR A 268 25.73 21.14 16.90
C THR A 268 24.41 20.45 16.56
N PHE A 269 23.78 19.81 17.56
CA PHE A 269 22.47 19.21 17.39
C PHE A 269 21.41 20.27 17.08
N ARG A 270 21.44 21.44 17.78
CA ARG A 270 20.54 22.56 17.51
C ARG A 270 20.68 23.08 16.08
N ALA A 271 21.92 23.29 15.62
CA ALA A 271 22.17 23.77 14.25
C ALA A 271 21.67 22.77 13.19
N LYS A 272 21.89 21.45 13.40
CA LYS A 272 21.33 20.39 12.50
C LYS A 272 19.81 20.40 12.48
N MET A 273 19.16 20.61 13.63
CA MET A 273 17.70 20.71 13.68
C MET A 273 17.17 21.95 12.92
N GLU A 274 17.83 23.09 13.08
CA GLU A 274 17.46 24.33 12.36
C GLU A 274 17.63 24.15 10.84
N GLN A 275 18.71 23.50 10.41
CA GLN A 275 18.95 23.17 9.01
C GLN A 275 17.87 22.22 8.46
N LYS A 276 17.54 21.15 9.22
CA LYS A 276 16.46 20.24 8.84
C LYS A 276 15.11 20.96 8.75
N GLN A 277 14.77 21.80 9.72
CA GLN A 277 13.52 22.59 9.66
C GLN A 277 13.48 23.55 8.46
N LYS A 278 14.61 24.13 8.06
CA LYS A 278 14.68 24.96 6.84
C LYS A 278 14.45 24.11 5.59
N HIS A 279 15.06 22.95 5.52
CA HIS A 279 14.90 22.00 4.42
C HIS A 279 13.45 21.51 4.33
N ASP A 280 12.86 21.03 5.44
CA ASP A 280 11.47 20.59 5.51
C ASP A 280 10.49 21.71 5.09
N LYS A 281 10.76 22.96 5.47
CA LYS A 281 9.97 24.11 5.03
C LYS A 281 10.11 24.41 3.55
N ALA A 282 11.27 24.19 2.97
CA ALA A 282 11.51 24.41 1.53
C ALA A 282 10.80 23.33 0.67
N ILE A 283 10.72 22.09 1.17
CA ILE A 283 10.04 20.98 0.50
C ILE A 283 8.52 21.00 0.74
N ALA A 284 8.09 21.54 1.89
CA ALA A 284 6.68 21.51 2.32
C ALA A 284 5.71 22.26 1.41
N GLY A 285 6.19 23.07 0.45
CA GLY A 285 5.38 23.79 -0.54
C GLY A 285 4.29 24.68 0.09
N LYS A 286 3.13 24.75 -0.56
CA LYS A 286 1.96 25.52 -0.09
C LYS A 286 0.90 24.59 0.48
N ASN A 287 1.12 24.08 1.69
CA ASN A 287 0.16 23.19 2.35
C ASN A 287 -1.14 23.92 2.70
N ILE A 288 -2.28 23.23 2.51
CA ILE A 288 -3.62 23.77 2.80
C ILE A 288 -3.77 24.11 4.28
N GLN A 289 -3.17 23.29 5.17
CA GLN A 289 -3.16 23.50 6.61
C GLN A 289 -1.75 23.34 7.18
N LYS A 290 -1.41 24.10 8.20
CA LYS A 290 -0.13 23.96 8.91
C LYS A 290 -0.05 22.73 9.83
N ARG A 291 -1.19 22.19 10.27
CA ARG A 291 -1.32 21.01 11.14
C ARG A 291 -2.61 20.26 10.83
N GLY A 292 -2.63 18.96 11.10
CA GLY A 292 -3.81 18.11 10.92
C GLY A 292 -3.84 17.37 9.58
N MET A 293 -5.01 16.88 9.21
CA MET A 293 -5.19 15.97 8.08
C MET A 293 -4.72 16.55 6.74
N LEU A 294 -4.91 17.83 6.50
CA LEU A 294 -4.54 18.51 5.25
C LEU A 294 -3.14 19.16 5.28
N SER A 295 -2.32 18.86 6.29
CA SER A 295 -0.94 19.36 6.35
C SER A 295 -0.02 18.73 5.30
N TRP A 296 -0.44 17.64 4.66
CA TRP A 296 0.24 16.96 3.56
C TRP A 296 -0.33 17.29 2.18
N ALA A 297 -1.34 18.16 2.14
CA ALA A 297 -2.02 18.56 0.90
C ALA A 297 -1.35 19.82 0.33
N ASP A 298 -0.52 19.63 -0.70
CA ASP A 298 0.21 20.71 -1.38
C ASP A 298 -0.40 21.01 -2.76
N MET A 299 -0.92 22.22 -2.91
CA MET A 299 -1.54 22.67 -4.16
C MET A 299 -0.52 23.21 -5.18
N SER A 300 0.75 23.37 -4.82
CA SER A 300 1.78 23.94 -5.69
C SER A 300 2.50 22.91 -6.59
N ILE A 301 2.40 21.62 -6.26
CA ILE A 301 3.05 20.54 -7.01
C ILE A 301 2.39 20.37 -8.39
N SER A 302 3.19 20.25 -9.45
CA SER A 302 2.72 20.04 -10.82
C SER A 302 1.98 18.71 -10.96
N ARG A 303 0.68 18.76 -11.33
CA ARG A 303 -0.15 17.54 -11.51
C ARG A 303 0.25 16.76 -12.76
N SER A 304 0.62 17.45 -13.84
CA SER A 304 1.05 16.82 -15.09
C SER A 304 2.36 16.06 -14.91
N GLU A 305 3.36 16.68 -14.28
CA GLU A 305 4.63 16.01 -13.98
C GLU A 305 4.41 14.84 -12.98
N SER A 306 3.57 15.03 -11.96
CA SER A 306 3.22 13.97 -11.02
C SER A 306 2.57 12.77 -11.73
N LEU A 307 1.72 13.00 -12.73
CA LEU A 307 1.09 11.91 -13.50
C LEU A 307 2.13 11.10 -14.27
N VAL A 308 3.04 11.78 -14.97
CA VAL A 308 4.06 11.12 -15.80
C VAL A 308 5.14 10.49 -14.93
N GLU A 309 5.80 11.27 -14.06
CA GLU A 309 7.01 10.79 -13.39
C GLU A 309 6.71 9.94 -12.13
N ASN A 310 5.60 10.23 -11.43
CA ASN A 310 5.32 9.58 -10.15
C ASN A 310 4.16 8.57 -10.23
N VAL A 311 2.99 8.93 -10.81
CA VAL A 311 1.83 8.02 -10.83
C VAL A 311 2.01 6.89 -11.83
N PHE A 312 2.32 7.18 -13.10
CA PHE A 312 2.55 6.16 -14.12
C PHE A 312 4.03 5.81 -14.28
N GLY A 313 4.94 6.68 -13.88
CA GLY A 313 6.38 6.43 -13.86
C GLY A 313 6.80 5.58 -12.66
N GLU A 314 7.31 6.21 -11.60
CA GLU A 314 7.92 5.56 -10.41
C GLU A 314 7.01 4.50 -9.77
N SER A 315 5.69 4.70 -9.73
CA SER A 315 4.76 3.69 -9.20
C SER A 315 4.87 2.33 -9.89
N LEU A 316 5.17 2.32 -11.21
CA LEU A 316 5.19 1.13 -12.05
C LEU A 316 6.61 0.67 -12.38
N ILE A 317 7.55 1.62 -12.58
CA ILE A 317 8.91 1.38 -13.03
C ILE A 317 9.84 2.24 -12.19
N LEU A 318 10.78 1.63 -11.45
CA LEU A 318 11.72 2.37 -10.61
C LEU A 318 12.63 3.28 -11.44
N HIS A 319 12.91 4.47 -10.94
CA HIS A 319 14.01 5.28 -11.46
C HIS A 319 15.34 4.73 -10.96
N ARG A 320 16.35 4.72 -11.84
CA ARG A 320 17.70 4.29 -11.49
C ARG A 320 18.45 5.39 -10.73
N GLU A 321 18.22 6.65 -11.10
CA GLU A 321 18.69 7.80 -10.35
C GLU A 321 17.84 7.99 -9.09
N HIS A 322 18.47 8.35 -7.98
CA HIS A 322 17.80 8.49 -6.68
C HIS A 322 16.99 7.24 -6.26
N LEU A 323 17.53 6.05 -6.60
CA LEU A 323 16.87 4.76 -6.39
C LEU A 323 16.49 4.58 -4.92
N LEU A 324 15.20 4.46 -4.66
CA LEU A 324 14.59 4.27 -3.33
C LEU A 324 15.02 5.32 -2.28
N GLU A 325 15.50 6.49 -2.73
CA GLU A 325 15.77 7.61 -1.83
C GLU A 325 14.46 8.31 -1.42
N ASP A 326 14.51 8.96 -0.25
CA ASP A 326 13.40 9.71 0.32
C ASP A 326 13.51 11.19 -0.07
N ILE A 327 12.41 11.82 -0.43
CA ILE A 327 12.32 13.27 -0.73
C ILE A 327 12.70 14.15 0.46
N HIS A 328 12.49 13.68 1.69
CA HIS A 328 12.92 14.39 2.90
C HIS A 328 14.44 14.33 3.14
N SER A 329 15.17 13.55 2.35
CA SER A 329 16.62 13.43 2.41
C SER A 329 17.30 14.11 1.23
N HIS A 330 17.27 13.51 0.04
CA HIS A 330 18.06 13.97 -1.11
C HIS A 330 17.34 13.84 -2.45
N ARG A 331 16.23 13.10 -2.53
CA ARG A 331 15.52 12.85 -3.77
C ARG A 331 14.73 14.08 -4.22
N PRO A 332 14.84 14.50 -5.49
CA PRO A 332 13.91 15.47 -6.08
C PRO A 332 12.49 14.92 -6.13
N ILE A 333 11.48 15.80 -6.11
CA ILE A 333 10.06 15.40 -6.25
C ILE A 333 9.83 14.66 -7.58
N PHE A 334 10.48 15.11 -8.65
CA PHE A 334 10.41 14.52 -9.97
C PHE A 334 11.80 14.04 -10.39
N VAL A 335 11.89 12.78 -10.75
CA VAL A 335 13.08 12.15 -11.35
C VAL A 335 12.70 11.70 -12.75
N LYS A 336 13.58 11.91 -13.72
CA LYS A 336 13.35 11.53 -15.13
C LYS A 336 14.10 10.27 -15.48
N TYR A 337 13.54 9.45 -16.35
CA TYR A 337 14.26 8.31 -16.90
C TYR A 337 15.37 8.77 -17.86
N GLN A 338 16.52 8.13 -17.76
CA GLN A 338 17.67 8.39 -18.66
C GLN A 338 17.47 7.83 -20.06
N THR A 339 16.56 6.88 -20.24
CA THR A 339 16.29 6.20 -21.51
C THR A 339 14.82 6.29 -21.88
N PRO A 340 14.46 6.21 -23.17
CA PRO A 340 13.06 6.28 -23.59
C PRO A 340 12.26 5.00 -23.29
N VAL A 341 12.92 3.88 -22.96
CA VAL A 341 12.25 2.57 -22.81
C VAL A 341 11.19 2.59 -21.71
N PRO A 342 11.43 3.09 -20.49
CA PRO A 342 10.38 3.19 -19.48
C PRO A 342 9.18 4.02 -19.94
N TYR A 343 9.41 5.17 -20.57
CA TYR A 343 8.32 6.01 -21.09
C TYR A 343 7.49 5.32 -22.19
N ILE A 344 8.13 4.49 -23.04
CA ILE A 344 7.42 3.69 -24.04
C ILE A 344 6.53 2.64 -23.35
N ILE A 345 7.05 1.94 -22.34
CA ILE A 345 6.29 0.94 -21.57
C ILE A 345 5.13 1.61 -20.83
N GLU A 346 5.39 2.74 -20.19
CA GLU A 346 4.38 3.56 -19.52
C GLU A 346 3.27 3.98 -20.51
N GLY A 347 3.64 4.53 -21.65
CA GLY A 347 2.70 4.92 -22.70
C GLY A 347 1.84 3.75 -23.18
N ILE A 348 2.43 2.56 -23.39
CA ILE A 348 1.68 1.34 -23.73
C ILE A 348 0.70 0.97 -22.61
N ILE A 349 1.12 1.01 -21.34
CA ILE A 349 0.27 0.69 -20.20
C ILE A 349 -0.92 1.68 -20.13
N VAL A 350 -0.68 2.98 -20.31
CA VAL A 350 -1.73 4.00 -20.31
C VAL A 350 -2.72 3.78 -21.48
N ILE A 351 -2.22 3.46 -22.67
CA ILE A 351 -3.09 3.12 -23.83
C ILE A 351 -3.95 1.89 -23.50
N LEU A 352 -3.34 0.83 -22.95
CA LEU A 352 -4.08 -0.38 -22.54
C LEU A 352 -5.11 -0.09 -21.45
N LEU A 353 -4.79 0.77 -20.48
CA LEU A 353 -5.72 1.22 -19.46
C LEU A 353 -6.93 1.92 -20.08
N CYS A 354 -6.71 2.90 -20.96
CA CYS A 354 -7.78 3.64 -21.61
C CYS A 354 -8.65 2.75 -22.50
N MET A 355 -8.01 1.89 -23.33
CA MET A 355 -8.73 0.93 -24.18
C MET A 355 -9.57 -0.04 -23.34
N GLY A 356 -8.98 -0.61 -22.30
CA GLY A 356 -9.65 -1.56 -21.43
C GLY A 356 -10.80 -0.93 -20.66
N PHE A 357 -10.64 0.31 -20.18
CA PHE A 357 -11.70 1.08 -19.56
C PHE A 357 -12.88 1.30 -20.54
N TRP A 358 -12.59 1.72 -21.77
CA TRP A 358 -13.61 1.88 -22.81
C TRP A 358 -14.34 0.58 -23.11
N MET A 359 -13.61 -0.54 -23.25
CA MET A 359 -14.22 -1.83 -23.53
C MET A 359 -15.06 -2.36 -22.36
N GLY A 360 -14.62 -2.08 -21.11
CA GLY A 360 -15.31 -2.49 -19.89
C GLY A 360 -16.39 -1.54 -19.39
N ARG A 361 -16.62 -0.37 -20.00
CA ARG A 361 -17.50 0.72 -19.51
C ARG A 361 -18.94 0.35 -19.17
N ARG A 362 -19.41 -0.80 -19.62
CA ARG A 362 -20.77 -1.34 -19.29
C ARG A 362 -20.76 -2.24 -18.05
N SER A 363 -19.61 -2.53 -17.47
CA SER A 363 -19.47 -3.41 -16.31
C SER A 363 -19.62 -2.65 -15.00
N ALA A 364 -20.54 -3.09 -14.16
CA ALA A 364 -20.69 -2.56 -12.80
C ALA A 364 -19.44 -2.79 -11.94
N PHE A 365 -18.73 -3.91 -12.15
CA PHE A 365 -17.48 -4.21 -11.47
C PHE A 365 -16.35 -3.24 -11.84
N LEU A 366 -16.27 -2.85 -13.13
CA LEU A 366 -15.31 -1.81 -13.54
C LEU A 366 -15.62 -0.47 -12.88
N TRP A 367 -16.89 -0.07 -12.83
CA TRP A 367 -17.29 1.18 -12.19
C TRP A 367 -17.04 1.17 -10.67
N LEU A 368 -17.25 0.03 -10.00
CA LEU A 368 -16.82 -0.14 -8.61
C LEU A 368 -15.32 0.12 -8.48
N THR A 369 -14.48 -0.53 -9.29
CA THR A 369 -13.02 -0.36 -9.24
C THR A 369 -12.62 1.07 -9.58
N ALA A 370 -13.22 1.67 -10.61
CA ALA A 370 -12.97 3.05 -11.01
C ALA A 370 -13.36 4.06 -9.92
N SER A 371 -14.45 3.81 -9.18
CA SER A 371 -14.87 4.67 -8.07
C SER A 371 -13.84 4.67 -6.93
N TRP A 372 -13.16 3.55 -6.69
CA TRP A 372 -12.06 3.49 -5.73
C TRP A 372 -10.86 4.32 -6.16
N VAL A 373 -10.48 4.18 -7.44
CA VAL A 373 -9.39 4.99 -8.01
C VAL A 373 -9.75 6.47 -8.04
N ALA A 374 -11.02 6.80 -8.29
CA ALA A 374 -11.51 8.19 -8.24
C ALA A 374 -11.39 8.79 -6.84
N CYS A 375 -11.61 8.01 -5.76
CA CYS A 375 -11.36 8.45 -4.39
C CYS A 375 -9.87 8.80 -4.17
N ASP A 376 -8.95 7.93 -4.62
CA ASP A 376 -7.52 8.19 -4.49
C ASP A 376 -7.10 9.37 -5.37
N ALA A 377 -7.57 9.44 -6.61
CA ALA A 377 -7.31 10.57 -7.49
C ALA A 377 -7.81 11.90 -6.90
N PHE A 378 -8.97 11.90 -6.26
CA PHE A 378 -9.47 13.09 -5.56
C PHE A 378 -8.53 13.50 -4.42
N ILE A 379 -8.13 12.55 -3.57
CA ILE A 379 -7.24 12.85 -2.43
C ILE A 379 -5.87 13.31 -2.92
N HIS A 380 -5.26 12.59 -3.86
CA HIS A 380 -3.87 12.84 -4.25
C HIS A 380 -3.75 13.90 -5.35
N LEU A 381 -4.51 13.79 -6.45
CA LEU A 381 -4.38 14.69 -7.58
C LEU A 381 -5.19 16.00 -7.42
N VAL A 382 -6.43 15.93 -6.89
CA VAL A 382 -7.24 17.14 -6.70
C VAL A 382 -6.79 17.89 -5.47
N MET A 383 -6.73 17.24 -4.30
CA MET A 383 -6.34 17.88 -3.05
C MET A 383 -4.82 18.01 -2.86
N GLY A 384 -4.01 17.34 -3.68
CA GLY A 384 -2.55 17.37 -3.57
C GLY A 384 -1.98 16.66 -2.34
N PHE A 385 -2.74 15.80 -1.69
CA PHE A 385 -2.31 15.09 -0.48
C PHE A 385 -1.23 14.06 -0.81
N GLY A 386 -0.02 14.22 -0.25
CA GLY A 386 1.11 13.33 -0.48
C GLY A 386 1.50 13.19 -1.95
N LEU A 387 1.23 14.22 -2.77
CA LEU A 387 1.45 14.16 -4.23
C LEU A 387 2.94 14.09 -4.59
N ASN A 388 3.79 14.60 -3.73
CA ASN A 388 5.25 14.52 -3.84
C ASN A 388 5.79 13.09 -3.76
N GLU A 389 5.08 12.17 -3.10
CA GLU A 389 5.43 10.76 -2.92
C GLU A 389 4.27 9.83 -3.32
N VAL A 390 3.45 10.25 -4.29
CA VAL A 390 2.23 9.50 -4.66
C VAL A 390 2.51 8.09 -5.15
N TYR A 391 3.74 7.78 -5.57
CA TYR A 391 4.16 6.45 -5.97
C TYR A 391 4.03 5.41 -4.85
N ILE A 392 4.22 5.77 -3.57
CA ILE A 392 4.03 4.83 -2.45
C ILE A 392 2.57 4.38 -2.32
N MET A 393 1.63 5.13 -2.88
CA MET A 393 0.20 4.81 -2.88
C MET A 393 -0.22 3.81 -3.98
N ALA A 394 0.71 3.32 -4.81
CA ALA A 394 0.40 2.44 -5.95
C ALA A 394 -0.45 1.21 -5.57
N ALA A 395 -0.22 0.62 -4.40
CA ALA A 395 -0.99 -0.50 -3.88
C ALA A 395 -2.50 -0.21 -3.72
N HIS A 396 -2.89 1.06 -3.63
CA HIS A 396 -4.28 1.46 -3.45
C HIS A 396 -5.04 1.66 -4.76
N TRP A 397 -4.37 1.82 -5.90
CA TRP A 397 -5.02 2.17 -7.17
C TRP A 397 -4.53 1.38 -8.39
N ALA A 398 -3.26 0.92 -8.44
CA ALA A 398 -2.66 0.39 -9.67
C ALA A 398 -3.34 -0.88 -10.20
N PHE A 399 -4.12 -1.57 -9.37
CA PHE A 399 -4.88 -2.77 -9.77
C PHE A 399 -5.95 -2.48 -10.84
N ILE A 400 -6.34 -1.22 -11.06
CA ILE A 400 -7.25 -0.88 -12.17
C ILE A 400 -6.64 -1.19 -13.53
N ILE A 401 -5.31 -1.08 -13.65
CA ILE A 401 -4.60 -1.32 -14.91
C ILE A 401 -4.82 -2.75 -15.41
N PRO A 402 -4.44 -3.82 -14.67
CA PRO A 402 -4.69 -5.18 -15.12
C PRO A 402 -6.18 -5.53 -15.17
N ILE A 403 -7.05 -4.90 -14.37
CA ILE A 403 -8.50 -5.08 -14.49
C ILE A 403 -8.99 -4.53 -15.84
N CYS A 404 -8.56 -3.36 -16.27
CA CYS A 404 -8.88 -2.82 -17.59
C CYS A 404 -8.35 -3.71 -18.72
N ILE A 405 -7.10 -4.17 -18.62
CA ILE A 405 -6.51 -5.10 -19.59
C ILE A 405 -7.32 -6.41 -19.66
N GLY A 406 -7.85 -6.89 -18.55
CA GLY A 406 -8.73 -8.05 -18.50
C GLY A 406 -9.98 -7.88 -19.38
N TYR A 407 -10.54 -6.67 -19.50
CA TYR A 407 -11.63 -6.39 -20.45
C TYR A 407 -11.19 -6.39 -21.90
N ILE A 408 -9.94 -6.01 -22.20
CA ILE A 408 -9.39 -6.17 -23.55
C ILE A 408 -9.30 -7.66 -23.90
N ILE A 409 -8.73 -8.48 -23.01
CA ILE A 409 -8.61 -9.93 -23.21
C ILE A 409 -9.98 -10.57 -23.45
N ARG A 410 -10.98 -10.21 -22.63
CA ARG A 410 -12.34 -10.74 -22.72
C ARG A 410 -13.03 -10.43 -24.04
N ASN A 411 -12.74 -9.29 -24.64
CA ASN A 411 -13.36 -8.82 -25.88
C ASN A 411 -12.47 -9.01 -27.12
N CYS A 412 -11.25 -9.54 -26.95
CA CYS A 412 -10.31 -9.79 -28.04
C CYS A 412 -10.77 -10.97 -28.90
N LYS A 413 -10.71 -10.81 -30.25
CA LYS A 413 -10.96 -11.94 -31.17
C LYS A 413 -9.88 -13.01 -30.99
N GLU A 414 -10.27 -14.29 -31.04
CA GLU A 414 -9.36 -15.42 -30.76
C GLU A 414 -8.06 -15.39 -31.56
N LYS A 415 -8.12 -14.97 -32.84
CA LYS A 415 -6.94 -14.88 -33.72
C LYS A 415 -5.88 -13.88 -33.24
N TYR A 416 -6.25 -12.84 -32.47
CA TYR A 416 -5.31 -11.83 -31.96
C TYR A 416 -4.88 -12.10 -30.52
N LEU A 417 -5.58 -12.99 -29.81
CA LEU A 417 -5.34 -13.28 -28.40
C LEU A 417 -3.92 -13.80 -28.11
N PRO A 418 -3.29 -14.66 -28.94
CA PRO A 418 -1.89 -15.08 -28.73
C PRO A 418 -0.91 -13.90 -28.76
N TYR A 419 -1.09 -12.96 -29.69
CA TYR A 419 -0.22 -11.77 -29.80
C TYR A 419 -0.38 -10.84 -28.60
N LEU A 420 -1.64 -10.62 -28.17
CA LEU A 420 -1.92 -9.83 -26.96
C LEU A 420 -1.27 -10.46 -25.72
N ARG A 421 -1.42 -11.77 -25.54
CA ARG A 421 -0.79 -12.52 -24.44
C ARG A 421 0.73 -12.44 -24.48
N GLY A 422 1.31 -12.58 -25.67
CA GLY A 422 2.76 -12.44 -25.88
C GLY A 422 3.26 -11.06 -25.48
N GLY A 423 2.59 -10.00 -25.92
CA GLY A 423 2.93 -8.62 -25.57
C GLY A 423 2.81 -8.36 -24.07
N LEU A 424 1.70 -8.82 -23.44
CA LEU A 424 1.52 -8.68 -22.00
C LEU A 424 2.57 -9.47 -21.19
N ALA A 425 2.94 -10.67 -21.63
CA ALA A 425 3.99 -11.46 -21.01
C ALA A 425 5.35 -10.74 -21.09
N ILE A 426 5.71 -10.17 -22.24
CA ILE A 426 6.94 -9.41 -22.43
C ILE A 426 6.98 -8.20 -21.49
N ILE A 427 5.90 -7.41 -21.41
CA ILE A 427 5.82 -6.26 -20.52
C ILE A 427 5.93 -6.71 -19.06
N THR A 428 5.24 -7.79 -18.68
CA THR A 428 5.29 -8.32 -17.29
C THR A 428 6.69 -8.78 -16.92
N ILE A 429 7.35 -9.51 -17.83
CA ILE A 429 8.74 -9.98 -17.64
C ILE A 429 9.69 -8.79 -17.52
N PHE A 430 9.56 -7.79 -18.40
CA PHE A 430 10.37 -6.57 -18.32
C PHE A 430 10.19 -5.87 -16.97
N LEU A 431 8.96 -5.59 -16.57
CA LEU A 431 8.65 -4.92 -15.30
C LEU A 431 9.22 -5.70 -14.11
N PHE A 432 9.00 -7.01 -14.08
CA PHE A 432 9.49 -7.85 -12.99
C PHE A 432 11.01 -7.83 -12.88
N PHE A 433 11.71 -8.12 -13.97
CA PHE A 433 13.17 -8.18 -13.94
C PHE A 433 13.80 -6.81 -13.73
N TYR A 434 13.30 -5.77 -14.38
CA TYR A 434 13.83 -4.42 -14.23
C TYR A 434 13.71 -3.94 -12.78
N ASN A 435 12.49 -3.98 -12.20
CA ASN A 435 12.28 -3.54 -10.83
C ASN A 435 12.99 -4.43 -9.81
N SER A 436 12.94 -5.76 -9.99
CA SER A 436 13.61 -6.71 -9.10
C SER A 436 15.12 -6.55 -9.09
N THR A 437 15.74 -6.30 -10.25
CA THR A 437 17.19 -6.07 -10.34
C THR A 437 17.58 -4.80 -9.58
N LEU A 438 16.84 -3.71 -9.74
CA LEU A 438 17.13 -2.47 -9.01
C LEU A 438 16.93 -2.62 -7.50
N ILE A 439 15.87 -3.31 -7.09
CA ILE A 439 15.64 -3.62 -5.67
C ILE A 439 16.75 -4.50 -5.11
N PHE A 440 17.18 -5.52 -5.86
CA PHE A 440 18.26 -6.40 -5.46
C PHE A 440 19.59 -5.63 -5.35
N GLU A 441 19.93 -4.82 -6.36
CA GLU A 441 21.12 -3.94 -6.32
C GLU A 441 21.09 -3.02 -5.09
N TYR A 442 19.92 -2.47 -4.75
CA TYR A 442 19.76 -1.60 -3.58
C TYR A 442 19.97 -2.35 -2.25
N LEU A 443 19.35 -3.51 -2.09
CA LEU A 443 19.38 -4.30 -0.85
C LEU A 443 20.66 -5.16 -0.69
N THR A 444 21.58 -5.14 -1.64
CA THR A 444 22.86 -5.86 -1.56
C THR A 444 24.08 -4.93 -1.54
N ARG A 445 23.85 -3.60 -1.53
CA ARG A 445 24.91 -2.58 -1.33
C ARG A 445 25.35 -2.59 0.13
#